data_f2db45ebb8ab83dab7c08eac50b7a1aa
#
_entry.id   f2db45ebb8ab83dab7c08eac50b7a1aa
#
_cell.length_a   1.000
_cell.length_b   1.000
_cell.length_c   1.000
_cell.angle_alpha   90.00
_cell.angle_beta   90.00
_cell.angle_gamma   90.00
#
_symmetry.space_group_name_H-M   'P 1'
#
loop_
_entity.id
_entity.type
_entity.pdbx_description
1 polymer ?
#
loop_
_entity_poly.entity_id
_entity_poly.type
_entity_poly.pdbx_seq_one_letter_code
_entity_poly.pdbx_strand_id
1 'polypeptide(L)'
;MKTLAVFIVVLLYSVTLSSQERITLLFVGDLMQHQAQIDAAHVSEGKYDYSSCFSLIKEQISQADLAIGNLEVTLGGRPYRGYPMFSAPDEYLQAIKDAGFDILLTANNHCLDRGKKGMERTIQLLDSSGIRYAGTYKNLSERRQRYPLFINRNGFRIALLNYTYGTNGIKATSPNIVNYIDKNTILQDIQSAKARQPDAIIACMHWGEEYQSLPNREQRELANWLLQQGVTHIIGSHPHVIQPMELRTNGTEQHIIVYSLGNFISNMSKANTDGGLIFTLQLEKH
;
A
#
# COMPACT_ATOMS: atom_id res chain seq x y z
N MET A 1 67.21 -38.25 26.63
CA MET A 1 66.52 -37.55 25.53
C MET A 1 65.14 -37.12 26.05
N LYS A 2 64.96 -35.85 26.23
CA LYS A 2 63.62 -35.27 26.71
C LYS A 2 62.91 -34.78 25.47
N THR A 3 61.75 -35.39 25.17
CA THR A 3 60.91 -35.01 24.03
C THR A 3 60.03 -33.83 24.46
N LEU A 4 60.19 -32.67 23.79
CA LEU A 4 59.39 -31.47 24.01
C LEU A 4 58.13 -31.56 23.13
N ALA A 5 56.95 -31.67 23.75
CA ALA A 5 55.70 -31.63 23.03
C ALA A 5 55.27 -30.17 22.87
N VAL A 6 55.19 -29.68 21.62
CA VAL A 6 54.67 -28.33 21.30
C VAL A 6 53.16 -28.43 21.07
N PHE A 7 52.37 -27.81 21.94
CA PHE A 7 50.94 -27.66 21.74
C PHE A 7 50.66 -26.39 20.90
N ILE A 8 50.19 -26.58 19.66
CA ILE A 8 49.72 -25.49 18.83
C ILE A 8 48.24 -25.26 19.18
N VAL A 9 47.94 -24.13 19.86
CA VAL A 9 46.56 -23.68 20.10
C VAL A 9 46.11 -22.87 18.86
N VAL A 10 45.27 -23.45 18.04
CA VAL A 10 44.62 -22.73 16.92
C VAL A 10 43.38 -22.00 17.46
N LEU A 11 43.48 -20.68 17.63
CA LEU A 11 42.35 -19.81 17.91
C LEU A 11 41.53 -19.62 16.62
N LEU A 12 40.39 -20.32 16.52
CA LEU A 12 39.41 -20.09 15.47
C LEU A 12 38.62 -18.80 15.82
N TYR A 13 38.98 -17.70 15.20
CA TYR A 13 38.14 -16.50 15.19
C TYR A 13 36.96 -16.75 14.25
N SER A 14 35.80 -17.00 14.82
CA SER A 14 34.50 -16.96 14.09
C SER A 14 34.22 -15.52 13.74
N VAL A 15 34.54 -15.08 12.54
CA VAL A 15 34.02 -13.82 11.99
C VAL A 15 32.56 -14.07 11.68
N THR A 16 31.65 -13.66 12.58
CA THR A 16 30.25 -13.56 12.25
C THR A 16 30.10 -12.41 11.26
N LEU A 17 30.01 -12.73 9.97
CA LEU A 17 29.50 -11.81 8.97
C LEU A 17 28.04 -11.51 9.38
N SER A 18 27.83 -10.40 10.08
CA SER A 18 26.50 -9.85 10.25
C SER A 18 26.01 -9.48 8.85
N SER A 19 25.14 -10.29 8.26
CA SER A 19 24.45 -9.85 7.05
C SER A 19 23.60 -8.64 7.44
N GLN A 20 23.83 -7.51 6.79
CA GLN A 20 23.04 -6.31 6.99
C GLN A 20 21.57 -6.65 6.74
N GLU A 21 20.73 -6.45 7.76
CA GLU A 21 19.28 -6.68 7.61
C GLU A 21 18.75 -5.67 6.60
N ARG A 22 18.07 -6.16 5.57
CA ARG A 22 17.50 -5.36 4.49
C ARG A 22 16.10 -5.83 4.14
N ILE A 23 15.21 -4.89 3.88
CA ILE A 23 13.88 -5.17 3.34
C ILE A 23 13.57 -4.22 2.19
N THR A 24 12.95 -4.77 1.16
CA THR A 24 12.52 -4.05 -0.05
C THR A 24 11.00 -4.02 -0.12
N LEU A 25 10.43 -2.81 -0.11
CA LEU A 25 9.00 -2.55 -0.24
C LEU A 25 8.73 -1.92 -1.59
N LEU A 26 7.90 -2.55 -2.39
CA LEU A 26 7.46 -2.02 -3.68
C LEU A 26 6.07 -1.43 -3.54
N PHE A 27 5.89 -0.21 -3.99
CA PHE A 27 4.62 0.50 -4.00
C PHE A 27 4.21 0.82 -5.43
N VAL A 28 2.92 0.66 -5.71
CA VAL A 28 2.29 1.14 -6.94
C VAL A 28 1.08 2.01 -6.60
N GLY A 29 0.69 2.87 -7.55
CA GLY A 29 -0.47 3.74 -7.42
C GLY A 29 -1.80 3.01 -7.61
N ASP A 30 -2.70 3.64 -8.36
CA ASP A 30 -4.12 3.30 -8.39
C ASP A 30 -4.40 2.08 -9.28
N LEU A 31 -4.95 1.03 -8.67
CA LEU A 31 -5.43 -0.20 -9.29
C LEU A 31 -6.93 -0.05 -9.54
N MET A 32 -7.28 0.42 -10.74
CA MET A 32 -8.66 0.72 -11.14
C MET A 32 -9.21 -0.30 -12.14
N GLN A 33 -10.53 -0.28 -12.37
CA GLN A 33 -11.20 -1.09 -13.39
C GLN A 33 -12.30 -0.29 -14.09
N HIS A 34 -11.95 0.35 -15.20
CA HIS A 34 -12.92 1.02 -16.06
C HIS A 34 -13.72 0.03 -16.91
N GLN A 35 -14.85 0.47 -17.48
CA GLN A 35 -15.75 -0.43 -18.23
C GLN A 35 -15.04 -1.14 -19.38
N ALA A 36 -14.24 -0.43 -20.17
CA ALA A 36 -13.49 -1.02 -21.27
C ALA A 36 -12.51 -2.13 -20.83
N GLN A 37 -11.95 -2.03 -19.62
CA GLN A 37 -11.09 -3.07 -19.05
C GLN A 37 -11.89 -4.31 -18.62
N ILE A 38 -13.10 -4.11 -18.06
CA ILE A 38 -14.02 -5.19 -17.71
C ILE A 38 -14.47 -5.91 -18.98
N ASP A 39 -14.83 -5.14 -20.03
CA ASP A 39 -15.27 -5.69 -21.31
C ASP A 39 -14.15 -6.47 -22.02
N ALA A 40 -12.91 -5.93 -21.98
CA ALA A 40 -11.74 -6.60 -22.57
C ALA A 40 -11.36 -7.90 -21.82
N ALA A 41 -11.61 -7.98 -20.51
CA ALA A 41 -11.35 -9.17 -19.71
C ALA A 41 -12.45 -10.23 -19.86
N HIS A 42 -13.63 -9.90 -20.40
CA HIS A 42 -14.74 -10.81 -20.55
C HIS A 42 -14.46 -11.87 -21.63
N VAL A 43 -14.33 -13.14 -21.25
CA VAL A 43 -14.02 -14.25 -22.18
C VAL A 43 -15.24 -15.12 -22.54
N SER A 44 -16.19 -15.26 -21.64
CA SER A 44 -17.47 -15.97 -21.86
C SER A 44 -18.47 -15.61 -20.78
N GLU A 45 -19.71 -16.10 -20.89
CA GLU A 45 -20.75 -15.81 -19.90
C GLU A 45 -20.25 -16.04 -18.48
N GLY A 46 -20.19 -14.94 -17.71
CA GLY A 46 -19.80 -14.94 -16.31
C GLY A 46 -18.32 -15.15 -16.01
N LYS A 47 -17.44 -15.24 -17.01
CA LYS A 47 -16.01 -15.48 -16.85
C LYS A 47 -15.17 -14.29 -17.33
N TYR A 48 -14.16 -13.94 -16.53
CA TYR A 48 -13.23 -12.85 -16.83
C TYR A 48 -11.79 -13.35 -16.70
N ASP A 49 -10.92 -12.91 -17.59
CA ASP A 49 -9.48 -13.23 -17.58
C ASP A 49 -8.66 -11.95 -17.54
N TYR A 50 -7.95 -11.75 -16.44
CA TYR A 50 -7.03 -10.63 -16.22
C TYR A 50 -5.56 -11.07 -16.22
N SER A 51 -5.25 -12.30 -16.64
CA SER A 51 -3.90 -12.88 -16.57
C SER A 51 -2.86 -12.06 -17.34
N SER A 52 -3.26 -11.44 -18.44
CA SER A 52 -2.38 -10.57 -19.24
C SER A 52 -2.11 -9.21 -18.61
N CYS A 53 -2.96 -8.76 -17.69
CA CYS A 53 -2.92 -7.39 -17.14
C CYS A 53 -1.60 -7.05 -16.44
N PHE A 54 -0.98 -8.04 -15.80
CA PHE A 54 0.26 -7.89 -15.04
C PHE A 54 1.44 -8.66 -15.64
N SER A 55 1.27 -9.31 -16.80
CA SER A 55 2.26 -10.26 -17.34
C SER A 55 3.66 -9.66 -17.54
N LEU A 56 3.75 -8.38 -17.95
CA LEU A 56 5.02 -7.71 -18.23
C LEU A 56 5.75 -7.21 -16.97
N ILE A 57 5.05 -7.10 -15.84
CA ILE A 57 5.58 -6.49 -14.61
C ILE A 57 5.59 -7.46 -13.42
N LYS A 58 5.00 -8.64 -13.58
CA LYS A 58 4.89 -9.66 -12.54
C LYS A 58 6.25 -10.03 -11.92
N GLU A 59 7.26 -10.21 -12.75
CA GLU A 59 8.60 -10.52 -12.27
C GLU A 59 9.15 -9.42 -11.37
N GLN A 60 9.00 -8.16 -11.77
CA GLN A 60 9.46 -7.02 -10.99
C GLN A 60 8.70 -6.89 -9.65
N ILE A 61 7.38 -7.12 -9.65
CA ILE A 61 6.57 -7.12 -8.44
C ILE A 61 7.02 -8.20 -7.48
N SER A 62 7.23 -9.43 -8.00
CA SER A 62 7.58 -10.61 -7.18
C SER A 62 9.02 -10.60 -6.63
N GLN A 63 9.89 -9.74 -7.13
CA GLN A 63 11.26 -9.56 -6.61
C GLN A 63 11.32 -8.76 -5.31
N ALA A 64 10.28 -7.97 -5.01
CA ALA A 64 10.22 -7.25 -3.74
C ALA A 64 9.90 -8.19 -2.57
N ASP A 65 10.39 -7.86 -1.38
CA ASP A 65 9.99 -8.58 -0.17
C ASP A 65 8.50 -8.41 0.11
N LEU A 66 7.95 -7.24 -0.21
CA LEU A 66 6.52 -6.91 -0.10
C LEU A 66 6.10 -5.97 -1.21
N ALA A 67 5.00 -6.29 -1.87
CA ALA A 67 4.36 -5.44 -2.87
C ALA A 67 3.02 -4.87 -2.35
N ILE A 68 2.86 -3.56 -2.46
CA ILE A 68 1.73 -2.80 -1.93
C ILE A 68 1.08 -1.98 -3.06
N GLY A 69 -0.24 -2.05 -3.22
CA GLY A 69 -0.99 -1.29 -4.21
C GLY A 69 -2.26 -0.63 -3.64
N ASN A 70 -2.70 0.47 -4.24
CA ASN A 70 -3.96 1.12 -3.88
C ASN A 70 -5.11 0.48 -4.66
N LEU A 71 -5.97 -0.31 -4.00
CA LEU A 71 -7.15 -0.94 -4.61
C LEU A 71 -8.28 0.08 -4.73
N GLU A 72 -8.28 0.84 -5.83
CA GLU A 72 -9.23 1.94 -6.04
C GLU A 72 -10.49 1.48 -6.81
N VAL A 73 -11.03 0.37 -6.36
CA VAL A 73 -12.32 -0.18 -6.79
C VAL A 73 -12.95 -0.93 -5.65
N THR A 74 -14.28 -1.11 -5.70
CA THR A 74 -14.94 -2.12 -4.88
C THR A 74 -15.03 -3.45 -5.63
N LEU A 75 -14.98 -4.55 -4.89
CA LEU A 75 -15.33 -5.89 -5.35
C LEU A 75 -16.77 -6.19 -4.91
N GLY A 76 -17.70 -5.34 -5.37
CA GLY A 76 -19.08 -5.28 -4.89
C GLY A 76 -20.00 -6.38 -5.45
N GLY A 77 -19.49 -7.22 -6.37
CA GLY A 77 -20.28 -8.21 -7.08
C GLY A 77 -21.05 -7.64 -8.26
N ARG A 78 -21.88 -8.47 -8.87
CA ARG A 78 -22.69 -8.10 -10.05
C ARG A 78 -23.78 -7.09 -9.72
N PRO A 79 -24.18 -6.21 -10.66
CA PRO A 79 -23.57 -6.02 -11.97
C PRO A 79 -22.20 -5.34 -11.85
N TYR A 80 -21.21 -5.84 -12.60
CA TYR A 80 -19.91 -5.21 -12.69
C TYR A 80 -20.00 -3.90 -13.46
N ARG A 81 -19.22 -2.89 -13.02
CA ARG A 81 -19.26 -1.53 -13.59
C ARG A 81 -17.93 -0.83 -13.45
N GLY A 82 -17.60 -0.04 -14.47
CA GLY A 82 -16.58 0.98 -14.40
C GLY A 82 -17.05 2.27 -13.70
N TYR A 83 -16.36 3.37 -14.01
CA TYR A 83 -16.70 4.71 -13.50
C TYR A 83 -18.17 5.07 -13.78
N PRO A 84 -18.84 5.82 -12.90
CA PRO A 84 -18.34 6.42 -11.65
C PRO A 84 -18.48 5.52 -10.39
N MET A 85 -19.16 4.38 -10.49
CA MET A 85 -19.50 3.51 -9.35
C MET A 85 -18.90 2.13 -9.59
N PHE A 86 -17.62 2.00 -9.31
CA PHE A 86 -16.86 0.79 -9.63
C PHE A 86 -17.36 -0.47 -8.90
N SER A 87 -17.42 -1.55 -9.66
CA SER A 87 -17.56 -2.91 -9.14
C SER A 87 -16.79 -3.86 -10.04
N ALA A 88 -15.57 -4.19 -9.66
CA ALA A 88 -14.71 -5.07 -10.44
C ALA A 88 -15.11 -6.55 -10.28
N PRO A 89 -14.88 -7.41 -11.30
CA PRO A 89 -14.94 -8.86 -11.17
C PRO A 89 -13.95 -9.38 -10.13
N ASP A 90 -14.30 -10.50 -9.49
CA ASP A 90 -13.45 -11.12 -8.47
C ASP A 90 -12.13 -11.64 -9.05
N GLU A 91 -12.14 -12.02 -10.33
CA GLU A 91 -10.97 -12.44 -11.09
C GLU A 91 -9.88 -11.34 -11.17
N TYR A 92 -10.27 -10.06 -11.04
CA TYR A 92 -9.32 -8.97 -10.96
C TYR A 92 -8.47 -9.04 -9.67
N LEU A 93 -9.10 -9.34 -8.54
CA LEU A 93 -8.37 -9.58 -7.28
C LEU A 93 -7.44 -10.79 -7.39
N GLN A 94 -7.90 -11.86 -8.05
CA GLN A 94 -7.06 -13.03 -8.27
C GLN A 94 -5.82 -12.68 -9.12
N ALA A 95 -5.99 -11.89 -10.19
CA ALA A 95 -4.87 -11.45 -11.01
C ALA A 95 -3.88 -10.54 -10.24
N ILE A 96 -4.37 -9.65 -9.38
CA ILE A 96 -3.54 -8.84 -8.47
C ILE A 96 -2.73 -9.76 -7.55
N LYS A 97 -3.36 -10.76 -6.94
CA LYS A 97 -2.68 -11.74 -6.09
C LYS A 97 -1.62 -12.52 -6.86
N ASP A 98 -1.97 -13.02 -8.05
CA ASP A 98 -1.08 -13.81 -8.90
C ASP A 98 0.10 -12.99 -9.45
N ALA A 99 -0.06 -11.67 -9.52
CA ALA A 99 1.02 -10.75 -9.84
C ALA A 99 2.05 -10.60 -8.70
N GLY A 100 1.69 -10.99 -7.46
CA GLY A 100 2.59 -10.98 -6.32
C GLY A 100 2.33 -9.88 -5.30
N PHE A 101 1.17 -9.21 -5.35
CA PHE A 101 0.81 -8.23 -4.33
C PHE A 101 0.48 -8.88 -2.99
N ASP A 102 1.08 -8.37 -1.92
CA ASP A 102 0.92 -8.84 -0.54
C ASP A 102 -0.10 -8.02 0.25
N ILE A 103 -0.18 -6.71 -0.04
CA ILE A 103 -0.97 -5.75 0.72
C ILE A 103 -1.73 -4.83 -0.22
N LEU A 104 -3.02 -4.63 0.06
CA LEU A 104 -3.84 -3.66 -0.65
C LEU A 104 -4.34 -2.56 0.28
N LEU A 105 -4.17 -1.32 -0.16
CA LEU A 105 -4.67 -0.12 0.50
C LEU A 105 -6.12 0.09 0.07
N THR A 106 -7.03 0.22 1.01
CA THR A 106 -8.47 0.26 0.74
C THR A 106 -9.15 1.56 1.14
N ALA A 107 -8.44 2.47 1.85
CA ALA A 107 -8.97 3.81 2.09
C ALA A 107 -8.70 4.70 0.88
N ASN A 108 -9.68 4.80 0.01
CA ASN A 108 -9.70 5.68 -1.16
C ASN A 108 -11.13 6.20 -1.40
N ASN A 109 -11.30 7.11 -2.36
CA ASN A 109 -12.59 7.72 -2.63
C ASN A 109 -13.62 6.76 -3.26
N HIS A 110 -13.18 5.63 -3.84
CA HIS A 110 -14.03 4.60 -4.45
C HIS A 110 -14.33 3.40 -3.55
N CYS A 111 -13.86 3.38 -2.30
CA CYS A 111 -14.06 2.23 -1.41
C CYS A 111 -15.53 2.00 -1.00
N LEU A 112 -16.42 2.99 -1.18
CA LEU A 112 -17.84 2.91 -0.90
C LEU A 112 -18.74 2.95 -2.14
N ASP A 113 -18.24 2.82 -3.35
CA ASP A 113 -19.02 2.89 -4.59
C ASP A 113 -20.20 1.91 -4.63
N ARG A 114 -20.09 0.80 -3.94
CA ARG A 114 -21.19 -0.19 -3.79
C ARG A 114 -21.76 -0.19 -2.38
N GLY A 115 -21.60 0.93 -1.67
CA GLY A 115 -22.09 1.14 -0.31
C GLY A 115 -21.52 0.14 0.69
N LYS A 116 -22.22 0.04 1.84
CA LYS A 116 -21.84 -0.87 2.94
C LYS A 116 -21.59 -2.32 2.46
N LYS A 117 -22.53 -2.88 1.70
CA LYS A 117 -22.45 -4.27 1.23
C LYS A 117 -21.26 -4.50 0.31
N GLY A 118 -20.95 -3.54 -0.57
CA GLY A 118 -19.80 -3.63 -1.45
C GLY A 118 -18.47 -3.58 -0.70
N MET A 119 -18.34 -2.67 0.26
CA MET A 119 -17.16 -2.58 1.10
C MET A 119 -16.95 -3.85 1.94
N GLU A 120 -18.01 -4.35 2.61
CA GLU A 120 -17.92 -5.58 3.40
C GLU A 120 -17.58 -6.80 2.56
N ARG A 121 -18.11 -6.88 1.32
CA ARG A 121 -17.76 -7.94 0.37
C ARG A 121 -16.29 -7.84 -0.06
N THR A 122 -15.81 -6.63 -0.36
CA THR A 122 -14.39 -6.40 -0.68
C THR A 122 -13.49 -6.90 0.45
N ILE A 123 -13.79 -6.54 1.69
CA ILE A 123 -13.06 -7.02 2.88
C ILE A 123 -13.10 -8.56 2.98
N GLN A 124 -14.27 -9.16 2.76
CA GLN A 124 -14.42 -10.63 2.81
C GLN A 124 -13.56 -11.32 1.75
N LEU A 125 -13.51 -10.79 0.54
CA LEU A 125 -12.69 -11.34 -0.54
C LEU A 125 -11.19 -11.20 -0.24
N LEU A 126 -10.76 -10.07 0.31
CA LEU A 126 -9.37 -9.88 0.75
C LEU A 126 -9.00 -10.89 1.84
N ASP A 127 -9.86 -11.06 2.86
CA ASP A 127 -9.67 -12.07 3.90
C ASP A 127 -9.57 -13.49 3.34
N SER A 128 -10.48 -13.87 2.43
CA SER A 128 -10.50 -15.22 1.85
C SER A 128 -9.34 -15.48 0.89
N SER A 129 -8.83 -14.44 0.22
CA SER A 129 -7.65 -14.55 -0.65
C SER A 129 -6.32 -14.59 0.13
N GLY A 130 -6.33 -14.21 1.41
CA GLY A 130 -5.13 -14.08 2.24
C GLY A 130 -4.31 -12.82 1.95
N ILE A 131 -4.81 -11.89 1.14
CA ILE A 131 -4.18 -10.58 0.93
C ILE A 131 -4.45 -9.70 2.15
N ARG A 132 -3.41 -9.14 2.71
CA ARG A 132 -3.51 -8.19 3.82
C ARG A 132 -4.01 -6.83 3.31
N TYR A 133 -4.67 -6.08 4.16
CA TYR A 133 -5.19 -4.76 3.77
C TYR A 133 -5.17 -3.76 4.92
N ALA A 134 -5.21 -2.48 4.56
CA ALA A 134 -5.36 -1.38 5.49
C ALA A 134 -6.29 -0.32 4.89
N GLY A 135 -7.13 0.29 5.73
CA GLY A 135 -7.94 1.45 5.34
C GLY A 135 -9.43 1.34 5.63
N THR A 136 -10.05 0.17 5.41
CA THR A 136 -11.48 -0.06 5.63
C THR A 136 -11.73 -1.27 6.52
N TYR A 137 -12.78 -1.23 7.35
CA TYR A 137 -13.09 -2.26 8.34
C TYR A 137 -14.59 -2.40 8.52
N LYS A 138 -15.07 -3.62 8.82
CA LYS A 138 -16.49 -3.89 9.06
C LYS A 138 -17.01 -3.22 10.33
N ASN A 139 -16.12 -3.00 11.31
CA ASN A 139 -16.45 -2.34 12.58
C ASN A 139 -15.20 -1.89 13.34
N LEU A 140 -15.41 -1.15 14.43
CA LEU A 140 -14.33 -0.63 15.27
C LEU A 140 -13.49 -1.73 15.94
N SER A 141 -14.10 -2.86 16.30
CA SER A 141 -13.37 -3.99 16.90
C SER A 141 -12.37 -4.57 15.91
N GLU A 142 -12.78 -4.81 14.67
CA GLU A 142 -11.89 -5.28 13.60
C GLU A 142 -10.77 -4.28 13.33
N ARG A 143 -11.09 -2.96 13.25
CA ARG A 143 -10.07 -1.93 13.09
C ARG A 143 -9.03 -1.97 14.21
N ARG A 144 -9.46 -2.04 15.47
CA ARG A 144 -8.54 -2.10 16.63
C ARG A 144 -7.63 -3.32 16.64
N GLN A 145 -8.09 -4.44 16.10
CA GLN A 145 -7.30 -5.68 16.02
C GLN A 145 -6.26 -5.64 14.90
N ARG A 146 -6.58 -4.99 13.77
CA ARG A 146 -5.78 -5.06 12.54
C ARG A 146 -5.00 -3.78 12.22
N TYR A 147 -5.30 -2.67 12.89
CA TYR A 147 -4.74 -1.36 12.56
C TYR A 147 -4.10 -0.67 13.76
N PRO A 148 -2.94 -0.02 13.59
CA PRO A 148 -2.08 0.02 12.39
C PRO A 148 -1.68 -1.35 11.88
N LEU A 149 -1.47 -1.49 10.54
CA LEU A 149 -1.07 -2.76 9.94
C LEU A 149 0.42 -3.01 10.18
N PHE A 150 0.75 -3.95 11.07
CA PHE A 150 2.14 -4.30 11.35
C PHE A 150 2.64 -5.39 10.42
N ILE A 151 3.83 -5.18 9.90
CA ILE A 151 4.57 -6.11 9.05
C ILE A 151 5.85 -6.48 9.80
N ASN A 152 6.04 -7.80 10.04
CA ASN A 152 7.30 -8.33 10.56
C ASN A 152 7.92 -9.20 9.46
N ARG A 153 9.01 -8.74 8.86
CA ARG A 153 9.72 -9.47 7.79
C ARG A 153 11.17 -9.05 7.73
N ASN A 154 12.06 -9.99 7.46
CA ASN A 154 13.51 -9.77 7.32
C ASN A 154 14.13 -8.97 8.48
N GLY A 155 13.73 -9.27 9.73
CA GLY A 155 14.18 -8.53 10.91
C GLY A 155 13.54 -7.17 11.15
N PHE A 156 12.74 -6.64 10.19
CA PHE A 156 12.04 -5.35 10.32
C PHE A 156 10.64 -5.50 10.88
N ARG A 157 10.25 -4.52 11.70
CA ARG A 157 8.87 -4.26 12.10
C ARG A 157 8.41 -2.92 11.52
N ILE A 158 7.51 -2.95 10.56
CA ILE A 158 6.99 -1.77 9.87
C ILE A 158 5.53 -1.57 10.25
N ALA A 159 5.15 -0.34 10.59
CA ALA A 159 3.75 0.05 10.74
C ALA A 159 3.28 0.76 9.47
N LEU A 160 2.27 0.19 8.80
CA LEU A 160 1.65 0.78 7.62
C LEU A 160 0.33 1.44 7.99
N LEU A 161 0.19 2.70 7.63
CA LEU A 161 -1.01 3.51 7.81
C LEU A 161 -1.61 3.82 6.45
N ASN A 162 -2.96 3.88 6.36
CA ASN A 162 -3.65 4.25 5.12
C ASN A 162 -4.89 5.09 5.43
N TYR A 163 -5.03 6.23 4.73
CA TYR A 163 -6.11 7.20 4.90
C TYR A 163 -6.56 7.80 3.58
N THR A 164 -7.84 8.23 3.51
CA THR A 164 -8.41 8.93 2.37
C THR A 164 -9.00 10.28 2.76
N TYR A 165 -8.98 11.23 1.83
CA TYR A 165 -9.62 12.55 1.98
C TYR A 165 -11.15 12.45 1.99
N GLY A 166 -11.72 11.41 1.38
CA GLY A 166 -13.15 11.28 1.23
C GLY A 166 -13.60 10.01 0.51
N THR A 167 -14.90 9.90 0.26
CA THR A 167 -15.54 8.75 -0.37
C THR A 167 -16.63 9.19 -1.36
N ASN A 168 -16.30 10.15 -2.24
CA ASN A 168 -17.18 10.67 -3.30
C ASN A 168 -18.60 11.03 -2.80
N GLY A 169 -18.69 11.60 -1.59
CA GLY A 169 -19.96 12.00 -0.97
C GLY A 169 -20.77 10.85 -0.35
N ILE A 170 -20.34 9.60 -0.49
CA ILE A 170 -20.99 8.43 0.12
C ILE A 170 -20.44 8.27 1.54
N LYS A 171 -21.25 8.47 2.56
CA LYS A 171 -20.81 8.36 3.96
C LYS A 171 -20.74 6.89 4.39
N ALA A 172 -19.64 6.53 5.08
CA ALA A 172 -19.59 5.27 5.79
C ALA A 172 -20.69 5.22 6.87
N THR A 173 -21.46 4.13 6.87
CA THR A 173 -22.55 3.93 7.85
C THR A 173 -22.10 2.94 8.93
N SER A 174 -22.42 3.26 10.18
CA SER A 174 -22.15 2.35 11.30
C SER A 174 -22.69 0.93 11.02
N PRO A 175 -21.92 -0.11 11.40
CA PRO A 175 -20.67 -0.09 12.16
C PRO A 175 -19.39 0.06 11.32
N ASN A 176 -19.50 0.24 9.99
CA ASN A 176 -18.37 0.26 9.08
C ASN A 176 -17.46 1.47 9.35
N ILE A 177 -16.17 1.27 9.17
CA ILE A 177 -15.12 2.28 9.36
C ILE A 177 -14.33 2.43 8.06
N VAL A 178 -14.15 3.68 7.64
CA VAL A 178 -13.16 4.11 6.65
C VAL A 178 -12.17 5.02 7.37
N ASN A 179 -10.89 4.83 7.16
CA ASN A 179 -9.86 5.71 7.70
C ASN A 179 -9.83 7.02 6.89
N TYR A 180 -10.55 8.02 7.35
CA TYR A 180 -10.48 9.36 6.79
C TYR A 180 -9.27 10.14 7.30
N ILE A 181 -8.80 11.12 6.52
CA ILE A 181 -7.77 12.07 6.94
C ILE A 181 -8.37 12.98 8.02
N ASP A 182 -8.12 12.61 9.27
CA ASP A 182 -8.43 13.38 10.47
C ASP A 182 -7.21 13.38 11.39
N LYS A 183 -6.66 14.57 11.69
CA LYS A 183 -5.39 14.69 12.42
C LYS A 183 -5.44 14.05 13.81
N ASN A 184 -6.59 14.09 14.50
CA ASN A 184 -6.72 13.51 15.83
C ASN A 184 -6.66 11.98 15.77
N THR A 185 -7.39 11.39 14.83
CA THR A 185 -7.38 9.94 14.58
C THR A 185 -6.00 9.49 14.13
N ILE A 186 -5.39 10.19 13.19
CA ILE A 186 -4.03 9.87 12.69
C ILE A 186 -3.01 9.93 13.83
N LEU A 187 -3.08 10.95 14.71
CA LEU A 187 -2.18 11.08 15.85
C LEU A 187 -2.31 9.89 16.81
N GLN A 188 -3.54 9.45 17.12
CA GLN A 188 -3.78 8.26 17.96
C GLN A 188 -3.20 6.99 17.33
N ASP A 189 -3.37 6.83 16.02
CA ASP A 189 -2.84 5.68 15.29
C ASP A 189 -1.30 5.69 15.27
N ILE A 190 -0.67 6.87 15.06
CA ILE A 190 0.79 7.02 15.14
C ILE A 190 1.30 6.68 16.55
N GLN A 191 0.62 7.15 17.61
CA GLN A 191 0.97 6.81 18.98
C GLN A 191 0.85 5.31 19.25
N SER A 192 -0.22 4.68 18.75
CA SER A 192 -0.41 3.23 18.82
C SER A 192 0.69 2.48 18.06
N ALA A 193 1.11 2.98 16.90
CA ALA A 193 2.22 2.42 16.16
C ALA A 193 3.53 2.51 16.96
N LYS A 194 3.87 3.70 17.47
CA LYS A 194 5.09 3.96 18.25
C LYS A 194 5.19 3.10 19.50
N ALA A 195 4.06 2.82 20.16
CA ALA A 195 4.03 1.95 21.35
C ALA A 195 4.53 0.52 21.09
N ARG A 196 4.56 0.09 19.82
CA ARG A 196 5.10 -1.20 19.39
C ARG A 196 6.51 -1.11 18.80
N GLN A 197 7.16 0.03 18.92
CA GLN A 197 8.56 0.28 18.50
C GLN A 197 8.85 -0.24 17.07
N PRO A 198 8.15 0.26 16.04
CA PRO A 198 8.44 -0.12 14.67
C PRO A 198 9.76 0.53 14.20
N ASP A 199 10.46 -0.14 13.29
CA ASP A 199 11.65 0.40 12.61
C ASP A 199 11.26 1.53 11.63
N ALA A 200 10.05 1.46 11.08
CA ALA A 200 9.48 2.51 10.22
C ALA A 200 7.97 2.63 10.38
N ILE A 201 7.45 3.85 10.26
CA ILE A 201 6.02 4.15 10.14
C ILE A 201 5.80 4.75 8.76
N ILE A 202 5.10 4.04 7.89
CA ILE A 202 4.83 4.47 6.51
C ILE A 202 3.36 4.87 6.41
N ALA A 203 3.09 6.12 6.00
CA ALA A 203 1.74 6.61 5.77
C ALA A 203 1.40 6.61 4.28
N CYS A 204 0.41 5.81 3.89
CA CYS A 204 -0.14 5.77 2.55
C CYS A 204 -1.38 6.66 2.48
N MET A 205 -1.31 7.72 1.68
CA MET A 205 -2.28 8.81 1.66
C MET A 205 -2.99 8.87 0.31
N HIS A 206 -4.32 8.77 0.34
CA HIS A 206 -5.17 9.01 -0.82
C HIS A 206 -5.71 10.45 -0.73
N TRP A 207 -5.07 11.38 -1.43
CA TRP A 207 -5.17 12.81 -1.18
C TRP A 207 -4.90 13.70 -2.40
N GLY A 208 -5.09 15.01 -2.26
CA GLY A 208 -4.79 16.01 -3.28
C GLY A 208 -5.95 16.24 -4.24
N GLU A 209 -5.64 16.77 -5.41
CA GLU A 209 -6.61 17.08 -6.46
C GLU A 209 -6.30 16.28 -7.71
N GLU A 210 -7.33 15.74 -8.36
CA GLU A 210 -7.20 14.97 -9.58
C GLU A 210 -6.54 15.81 -10.69
N TYR A 211 -5.64 15.16 -11.44
CA TYR A 211 -5.00 15.69 -12.66
C TYR A 211 -4.03 16.85 -12.43
N GLN A 212 -3.71 17.19 -11.19
CA GLN A 212 -2.70 18.18 -10.86
C GLN A 212 -1.33 17.53 -10.78
N SER A 213 -0.38 17.99 -11.60
CA SER A 213 1.00 17.44 -11.60
C SER A 213 1.87 17.92 -10.44
N LEU A 214 1.40 18.89 -9.66
CA LEU A 214 2.09 19.39 -8.47
C LEU A 214 1.21 19.21 -7.23
N PRO A 215 1.79 18.83 -6.09
CA PRO A 215 1.05 18.72 -4.85
C PRO A 215 0.50 20.08 -4.43
N ASN A 216 -0.74 20.10 -3.97
CA ASN A 216 -1.36 21.31 -3.45
C ASN A 216 -0.81 21.68 -2.05
N ARG A 217 -1.28 22.80 -1.52
CA ARG A 217 -0.84 23.29 -0.20
C ARG A 217 -1.19 22.30 0.91
N GLU A 218 -2.38 21.73 0.88
CA GLU A 218 -2.87 20.81 1.92
C GLU A 218 -2.02 19.53 1.98
N GLN A 219 -1.66 18.96 0.82
CA GLN A 219 -0.77 17.80 0.76
C GLN A 219 0.58 18.12 1.42
N ARG A 220 1.19 19.28 1.11
CA ARG A 220 2.50 19.69 1.68
C ARG A 220 2.43 19.93 3.18
N GLU A 221 1.39 20.63 3.66
CA GLU A 221 1.20 20.90 5.08
C GLU A 221 0.95 19.61 5.87
N LEU A 222 0.14 18.69 5.32
CA LEU A 222 -0.12 17.40 5.96
C LEU A 222 1.13 16.52 5.96
N ALA A 223 1.90 16.48 4.87
CA ALA A 223 3.16 15.75 4.81
C ALA A 223 4.14 16.25 5.89
N ASN A 224 4.31 17.57 6.01
CA ASN A 224 5.15 18.16 7.04
C ASN A 224 4.70 17.75 8.44
N TRP A 225 3.41 17.84 8.70
CA TRP A 225 2.84 17.46 9.99
C TRP A 225 3.03 15.98 10.29
N LEU A 226 2.80 15.07 9.33
CA LEU A 226 3.01 13.63 9.50
C LEU A 226 4.46 13.31 9.89
N LEU A 227 5.46 13.90 9.22
CA LEU A 227 6.87 13.73 9.56
C LEU A 227 7.16 14.24 10.98
N GLN A 228 6.62 15.40 11.35
CA GLN A 228 6.75 15.95 12.73
C GLN A 228 6.13 15.03 13.78
N GLN A 229 5.09 14.29 13.45
CA GLN A 229 4.50 13.29 14.35
C GLN A 229 5.26 11.96 14.38
N GLY A 230 6.31 11.80 13.55
CA GLY A 230 7.19 10.62 13.52
C GLY A 230 6.82 9.56 12.51
N VAL A 231 6.03 9.89 11.49
CA VAL A 231 5.97 9.11 10.27
C VAL A 231 7.32 9.18 9.58
N THR A 232 7.85 8.05 9.10
CA THR A 232 9.17 8.00 8.46
C THR A 232 9.10 8.22 6.96
N HIS A 233 8.08 7.66 6.28
CA HIS A 233 7.90 7.79 4.83
C HIS A 233 6.42 8.00 4.50
N ILE A 234 6.15 8.70 3.40
CA ILE A 234 4.80 9.01 2.93
C ILE A 234 4.69 8.61 1.47
N ILE A 235 3.65 7.83 1.14
CA ILE A 235 3.35 7.36 -0.21
C ILE A 235 1.95 7.82 -0.58
N GLY A 236 1.85 8.66 -1.61
CA GLY A 236 0.59 9.26 -2.06
C GLY A 236 0.01 8.60 -3.29
N SER A 237 -1.32 8.69 -3.41
CA SER A 237 -2.15 8.31 -4.56
C SER A 237 -3.36 9.24 -4.67
N HIS A 238 -4.25 9.06 -5.65
CA HIS A 238 -5.44 9.83 -5.97
C HIS A 238 -5.31 10.83 -7.14
N PRO A 239 -4.24 11.65 -7.30
CA PRO A 239 -4.21 12.62 -8.40
C PRO A 239 -4.28 12.00 -9.80
N HIS A 240 -4.13 10.68 -9.92
CA HIS A 240 -4.10 9.91 -11.18
C HIS A 240 -2.98 10.32 -12.14
N VAL A 241 -2.12 11.21 -11.69
CA VAL A 241 -0.90 11.65 -12.37
C VAL A 241 0.27 11.56 -11.41
N ILE A 242 1.47 11.35 -11.94
CA ILE A 242 2.68 11.35 -11.14
C ILE A 242 2.94 12.76 -10.62
N GLN A 243 3.15 12.88 -9.31
CA GLN A 243 3.59 14.11 -8.66
C GLN A 243 5.04 13.97 -8.16
N PRO A 244 5.74 15.10 -7.87
CA PRO A 244 7.12 15.07 -7.37
C PRO A 244 7.32 14.20 -6.15
N MET A 245 8.56 13.73 -5.99
CA MET A 245 9.06 13.07 -4.79
C MET A 245 10.07 13.98 -4.10
N GLU A 246 10.10 13.92 -2.77
CA GLU A 246 11.06 14.65 -1.95
C GLU A 246 11.84 13.68 -1.07
N LEU A 247 13.16 13.83 -1.06
CA LEU A 247 14.03 13.23 -0.05
C LEU A 247 14.36 14.29 0.98
N ARG A 248 14.04 14.04 2.23
CA ARG A 248 14.36 14.92 3.35
C ARG A 248 15.31 14.22 4.30
N THR A 249 16.32 14.93 4.74
CA THR A 249 17.35 14.41 5.66
C THR A 249 17.27 15.15 6.98
N ASN A 250 17.26 14.41 8.09
CA ASN A 250 17.37 14.94 9.45
C ASN A 250 18.46 14.16 10.19
N GLY A 251 19.66 14.73 10.24
CA GLY A 251 20.83 14.00 10.72
C GLY A 251 21.17 12.82 9.82
N THR A 252 21.15 11.61 10.36
CA THR A 252 21.35 10.35 9.61
C THR A 252 20.04 9.75 9.06
N GLU A 253 18.89 10.25 9.52
CA GLU A 253 17.60 9.75 9.08
C GLU A 253 17.22 10.34 7.73
N GLN A 254 16.69 9.49 6.84
CA GLN A 254 16.18 9.87 5.54
C GLN A 254 14.67 9.59 5.49
N HIS A 255 13.92 10.59 5.04
CA HIS A 255 12.47 10.53 4.89
C HIS A 255 12.11 10.76 3.43
N ILE A 256 11.31 9.86 2.86
CA ILE A 256 10.83 9.99 1.49
C ILE A 256 9.35 10.39 1.53
N ILE A 257 9.00 11.39 0.70
CA ILE A 257 7.63 11.77 0.41
C ILE A 257 7.42 11.55 -1.09
N VAL A 258 6.53 10.66 -1.45
CA VAL A 258 5.98 10.51 -2.79
C VAL A 258 4.58 11.11 -2.78
N TYR A 259 4.36 12.24 -3.45
CA TYR A 259 3.06 12.90 -3.40
C TYR A 259 1.98 12.17 -4.20
N SER A 260 2.33 11.56 -5.34
CA SER A 260 1.46 10.65 -6.08
C SER A 260 2.25 9.73 -6.99
N LEU A 261 1.90 8.43 -6.96
CA LEU A 261 2.45 7.42 -7.86
C LEU A 261 1.74 7.38 -9.22
N GLY A 262 0.61 8.08 -9.38
CA GLY A 262 -0.23 8.01 -10.58
C GLY A 262 -1.02 6.71 -10.70
N ASN A 263 -1.53 6.43 -11.88
CA ASN A 263 -2.29 5.21 -12.18
C ASN A 263 -1.37 4.04 -12.45
N PHE A 264 -1.61 2.91 -11.80
CA PHE A 264 -0.92 1.66 -12.12
C PHE A 264 -1.72 0.82 -13.12
N ILE A 265 -3.00 0.65 -12.89
CA ILE A 265 -3.95 0.02 -13.83
C ILE A 265 -5.14 0.97 -13.98
N SER A 266 -5.36 1.50 -15.19
CA SER A 266 -6.43 2.45 -15.48
C SER A 266 -6.76 2.44 -16.98
N ASN A 267 -7.90 3.00 -17.36
CA ASN A 267 -8.25 3.32 -18.73
C ASN A 267 -8.65 4.79 -18.84
N MET A 268 -8.02 5.65 -18.06
CA MET A 268 -8.18 7.10 -18.19
C MET A 268 -7.50 7.62 -19.45
N SER A 269 -8.09 8.67 -20.06
CA SER A 269 -7.61 9.28 -21.30
C SER A 269 -7.19 10.75 -21.16
N LYS A 270 -7.23 11.30 -19.95
CA LYS A 270 -6.72 12.65 -19.69
C LYS A 270 -5.19 12.68 -19.80
N ALA A 271 -4.64 13.84 -20.10
CA ALA A 271 -3.19 14.02 -20.20
C ALA A 271 -2.48 13.54 -18.91
N ASN A 272 -1.41 12.77 -19.07
CA ASN A 272 -0.55 12.24 -18.01
C ASN A 272 -1.24 11.22 -17.06
N THR A 273 -2.43 10.68 -17.42
CA THR A 273 -3.10 9.64 -16.63
C THR A 273 -2.83 8.23 -17.15
N ASP A 274 -2.04 8.09 -18.19
CA ASP A 274 -1.66 6.87 -18.90
C ASP A 274 -0.38 6.23 -18.36
N GLY A 275 0.19 6.79 -17.29
CA GLY A 275 1.40 6.30 -16.64
C GLY A 275 1.37 6.35 -15.13
N GLY A 276 2.14 5.46 -14.52
CA GLY A 276 2.37 5.41 -13.08
C GLY A 276 3.79 4.98 -12.76
N LEU A 277 4.15 5.11 -11.50
CA LEU A 277 5.45 4.72 -10.98
C LEU A 277 5.35 3.39 -10.24
N ILE A 278 6.36 2.55 -10.43
CA ILE A 278 6.73 1.51 -9.49
C ILE A 278 7.82 2.10 -8.60
N PHE A 279 7.51 2.31 -7.34
CA PHE A 279 8.42 2.90 -6.37
C PHE A 279 8.94 1.84 -5.41
N THR A 280 10.26 1.68 -5.32
CA THR A 280 10.90 0.73 -4.42
C THR A 280 11.59 1.46 -3.29
N LEU A 281 11.16 1.19 -2.05
CA LEU A 281 11.77 1.65 -0.82
C LEU A 281 12.60 0.51 -0.22
N GLN A 282 13.90 0.71 -0.11
CA GLN A 282 14.79 -0.20 0.58
C GLN A 282 15.13 0.37 1.95
N LEU A 283 14.89 -0.41 3.00
CA LEU A 283 15.30 -0.10 4.38
C LEU A 283 16.45 -1.01 4.77
N GLU A 284 17.42 -0.43 5.48
CA GLU A 284 18.61 -1.14 5.96
C GLU A 284 18.84 -0.82 7.45
N LYS A 285 19.25 -1.83 8.22
CA LYS A 285 19.71 -1.66 9.61
C LYS A 285 21.24 -1.66 9.64
N HIS A 286 21.79 -0.68 10.33
CA HIS A 286 23.24 -0.52 10.53
C HIS A 286 23.65 -0.92 11.93
#